data_3fd54109f54aa13260ee8cb940dd4845
#
_entry.id   3fd54109f54aa13260ee8cb940dd4845
#
_cell.length_a   1.000
_cell.length_b   1.000
_cell.length_c   1.000
_cell.angle_alpha   90.00
_cell.angle_beta   90.00
_cell.angle_gamma   90.00
#
_symmetry.space_group_name_H-M   'P 1'
#
loop_
_entity.id
_entity.type
_entity.pdbx_description
1 polymer ?
#
loop_
_entity_poly.entity_id
_entity_poly.type
_entity_poly.pdbx_seq_one_letter_code
_entity_poly.pdbx_strand_id
1 'polypeptide(L)'
;MIKHFKKLLFILIVFFSGFAFSQNLEVNLGADIVSRYLWRGLNVNDAINIQPSLSLSVSGLSAGFWGSYSLSDKILDNEFDQEIDTWIGYEFGFENGMSISAVVTDYYFPLAGIKWGNFNNYDDPDGVGAHTVEAGLSISGCESFPVTLSGYINVYNDAGNNTYFQLDYSPTVAEIPFDFFIGAAGGSADNPGYYGTENFNVINVGIGASKSVKVTDDYSIPVSVTFIVNPKEEISYLVFGLSF
;
A
#
# COMPACT_ATOMS: atom_id res chain seq x y z
N MET A 1 -1.29 11.42 -27.34
CA MET A 1 -1.69 10.78 -26.07
C MET A 1 -2.86 9.81 -26.22
N ILE A 2 -4.03 10.19 -26.65
CA ILE A 2 -5.22 9.30 -26.81
C ILE A 2 -4.97 8.07 -27.70
N LYS A 3 -4.11 8.15 -28.73
CA LYS A 3 -3.76 7.00 -29.59
C LYS A 3 -2.91 5.94 -28.89
N HIS A 4 -2.08 6.32 -27.94
CA HIS A 4 -1.26 5.35 -27.19
C HIS A 4 -2.07 4.68 -26.07
N PHE A 5 -2.97 5.44 -25.42
CA PHE A 5 -3.91 4.89 -24.44
C PHE A 5 -4.84 3.84 -25.04
N LYS A 6 -5.40 4.10 -26.23
CA LYS A 6 -6.23 3.10 -26.95
C LYS A 6 -5.44 1.85 -27.35
N LYS A 7 -4.13 1.98 -27.68
CA LYS A 7 -3.28 0.83 -27.97
C LYS A 7 -2.96 0.03 -26.71
N LEU A 8 -2.70 0.71 -25.58
CA LEU A 8 -2.45 0.05 -24.30
C LEU A 8 -3.69 -0.71 -23.82
N LEU A 9 -4.86 -0.07 -23.88
CA LEU A 9 -6.15 -0.69 -23.55
C LEU A 9 -6.47 -1.89 -24.47
N PHE A 10 -6.16 -1.79 -25.76
CA PHE A 10 -6.34 -2.90 -26.71
C PHE A 10 -5.37 -4.05 -26.45
N ILE A 11 -4.12 -3.77 -26.08
CA ILE A 11 -3.14 -4.79 -25.69
C ILE A 11 -3.59 -5.47 -24.39
N LEU A 12 -4.10 -4.73 -23.40
CA LEU A 12 -4.67 -5.31 -22.18
C LEU A 12 -5.85 -6.25 -22.50
N ILE A 13 -6.78 -5.83 -23.35
CA ILE A 13 -7.94 -6.64 -23.76
C ILE A 13 -7.51 -7.89 -24.53
N VAL A 14 -6.51 -7.79 -25.41
CA VAL A 14 -5.99 -8.93 -26.18
C VAL A 14 -5.19 -9.89 -25.28
N PHE A 15 -4.47 -9.40 -24.28
CA PHE A 15 -3.83 -10.25 -23.28
C PHE A 15 -4.86 -11.04 -22.45
N PHE A 16 -5.96 -10.42 -22.05
CA PHE A 16 -7.05 -11.10 -21.34
C PHE A 16 -7.84 -12.10 -22.20
N SER A 17 -7.89 -11.93 -23.51
CA SER A 17 -8.64 -12.85 -24.40
C SER A 17 -7.88 -14.12 -24.79
N GLY A 18 -6.58 -14.20 -24.51
CA GLY A 18 -5.72 -15.37 -24.84
C GLY A 18 -5.64 -16.44 -23.74
N PHE A 19 -6.12 -16.16 -22.52
CA PHE A 19 -6.18 -17.15 -21.46
C PHE A 19 -7.51 -17.91 -21.53
N ALA A 20 -7.44 -19.17 -21.96
CA ALA A 20 -8.57 -20.11 -21.81
C ALA A 20 -8.84 -20.27 -20.30
N PHE A 21 -9.88 -19.61 -19.79
CA PHE A 21 -10.26 -19.57 -18.39
C PHE A 21 -10.74 -20.95 -17.91
N SER A 22 -9.78 -21.76 -17.48
CA SER A 22 -10.01 -22.87 -16.54
C SER A 22 -9.53 -22.50 -15.12
N GLN A 23 -9.22 -21.24 -14.86
CA GLN A 23 -8.65 -20.80 -13.59
C GLN A 23 -9.64 -19.87 -12.89
N ASN A 24 -9.83 -20.10 -11.59
CA ASN A 24 -10.77 -19.33 -10.78
C ASN A 24 -10.31 -17.86 -10.70
N LEU A 25 -11.11 -16.95 -11.25
CA LEU A 25 -10.99 -15.53 -10.98
C LEU A 25 -11.49 -15.28 -9.56
N GLU A 26 -10.64 -14.72 -8.71
CA GLU A 26 -11.00 -14.27 -7.38
C GLU A 26 -11.29 -12.78 -7.39
N VAL A 27 -12.38 -12.39 -6.74
CA VAL A 27 -12.79 -11.00 -6.55
C VAL A 27 -12.82 -10.75 -5.05
N ASN A 28 -11.99 -9.81 -4.59
CA ASN A 28 -11.97 -9.41 -3.19
C ASN A 28 -12.49 -7.97 -3.07
N LEU A 29 -13.46 -7.78 -2.20
CA LEU A 29 -14.03 -6.50 -1.84
C LEU A 29 -13.98 -6.38 -0.32
N GLY A 30 -13.48 -5.26 0.19
CA GLY A 30 -13.39 -5.03 1.62
C GLY A 30 -13.32 -3.55 1.96
N ALA A 31 -13.37 -3.26 3.24
CA ALA A 31 -13.11 -1.92 3.76
C ALA A 31 -12.55 -2.03 5.17
N ASP A 32 -11.53 -1.23 5.46
CA ASP A 32 -11.04 -1.04 6.81
C ASP A 32 -11.52 0.29 7.38
N ILE A 33 -11.82 0.30 8.68
CA ILE A 33 -11.99 1.53 9.46
C ILE A 33 -10.82 1.60 10.42
N VAL A 34 -9.98 2.61 10.28
CA VAL A 34 -8.80 2.81 11.13
C VAL A 34 -8.91 4.09 11.92
N SER A 35 -8.45 4.06 13.17
CA SER A 35 -8.49 5.23 14.06
C SER A 35 -7.59 6.38 13.58
N ARG A 36 -6.64 6.08 12.70
CA ARG A 36 -5.66 7.00 12.13
C ARG A 36 -5.03 6.35 10.90
N TYR A 37 -4.74 7.11 9.86
CA TYR A 37 -4.01 6.60 8.72
C TYR A 37 -2.50 6.81 8.92
N LEU A 38 -1.79 5.72 9.19
CA LEU A 38 -0.32 5.67 9.18
C LEU A 38 0.17 4.88 7.98
N TRP A 39 1.15 5.41 7.28
CA TRP A 39 1.80 4.77 6.16
C TRP A 39 3.32 4.74 6.37
N ARG A 40 3.90 3.54 6.52
CA ARG A 40 5.34 3.34 6.68
C ARG A 40 5.97 4.19 7.81
N GLY A 41 5.28 4.30 8.95
CA GLY A 41 5.71 5.10 10.11
C GLY A 41 5.43 6.60 10.01
N LEU A 42 4.84 7.05 8.89
CA LEU A 42 4.40 8.43 8.69
C LEU A 42 2.92 8.58 9.06
N ASN A 43 2.61 9.65 9.76
CA ASN A 43 1.22 10.02 10.04
C ASN A 43 0.65 10.80 8.86
N VAL A 44 -0.08 10.10 8.00
CA VAL A 44 -0.72 10.69 6.81
C VAL A 44 -1.97 11.48 7.21
N ASN A 45 -2.79 10.91 8.12
CA ASN A 45 -4.00 11.56 8.59
C ASN A 45 -4.34 11.16 10.03
N ASP A 46 -4.66 12.17 10.87
CA ASP A 46 -4.94 12.01 12.29
C ASP A 46 -6.37 11.55 12.61
N ALA A 47 -7.29 11.66 11.65
CA ALA A 47 -8.68 11.32 11.85
C ALA A 47 -8.94 9.82 11.65
N ILE A 48 -10.15 9.40 11.95
CA ILE A 48 -10.67 8.10 11.53
C ILE A 48 -10.75 8.09 10.00
N ASN A 49 -10.27 7.03 9.39
CA ASN A 49 -10.33 6.84 7.94
C ASN A 49 -11.12 5.57 7.60
N ILE A 50 -11.88 5.64 6.50
CA ILE A 50 -12.46 4.48 5.83
C ILE A 50 -11.57 4.16 4.63
N GLN A 51 -11.13 2.90 4.53
CA GLN A 51 -10.18 2.45 3.53
C GLN A 51 -10.77 1.29 2.70
N PRO A 52 -11.60 1.60 1.69
CA PRO A 52 -12.16 0.59 0.80
C PRO A 52 -11.12 -0.01 -0.12
N SER A 53 -11.28 -1.28 -0.47
CA SER A 53 -10.45 -1.98 -1.43
C SER A 53 -11.28 -2.88 -2.36
N LEU A 54 -10.83 -3.00 -3.59
CA LEU A 54 -11.35 -3.94 -4.59
C LEU A 54 -10.18 -4.52 -5.36
N SER A 55 -10.08 -5.85 -5.43
CA SER A 55 -9.07 -6.49 -6.24
C SER A 55 -9.59 -7.69 -7.01
N LEU A 56 -8.91 -7.99 -8.10
CA LEU A 56 -9.11 -9.16 -8.95
C LEU A 56 -7.80 -9.93 -8.98
N SER A 57 -7.84 -11.25 -8.83
CA SER A 57 -6.67 -12.09 -8.97
C SER A 57 -6.92 -13.35 -9.76
N VAL A 58 -5.93 -13.77 -10.53
CA VAL A 58 -5.92 -14.99 -11.31
C VAL A 58 -4.49 -15.46 -11.56
N SER A 59 -4.15 -16.68 -11.17
CA SER A 59 -2.85 -17.30 -11.49
C SER A 59 -1.63 -16.48 -11.06
N GLY A 60 -1.69 -15.88 -9.88
CA GLY A 60 -0.63 -15.03 -9.36
C GLY A 60 -0.69 -13.58 -9.87
N LEU A 61 -1.35 -13.29 -11.00
CA LEU A 61 -1.61 -11.91 -11.43
C LEU A 61 -2.73 -11.31 -10.60
N SER A 62 -2.53 -10.10 -10.14
CA SER A 62 -3.53 -9.34 -9.38
C SER A 62 -3.52 -7.88 -9.78
N ALA A 63 -4.68 -7.23 -9.69
CA ALA A 63 -4.82 -5.78 -9.89
C ALA A 63 -5.97 -5.28 -9.04
N GLY A 64 -5.90 -4.02 -8.59
CA GLY A 64 -6.93 -3.49 -7.73
C GLY A 64 -6.87 -2.00 -7.53
N PHE A 65 -7.80 -1.57 -6.70
CA PHE A 65 -7.91 -0.22 -6.17
C PHE A 65 -7.95 -0.29 -4.65
N TRP A 66 -7.31 0.67 -4.04
CA TRP A 66 -7.43 0.97 -2.63
C TRP A 66 -7.66 2.47 -2.48
N GLY A 67 -8.29 2.88 -1.43
CA GLY A 67 -8.44 4.29 -1.14
C GLY A 67 -8.48 4.56 0.35
N SER A 68 -8.24 5.80 0.76
CA SER A 68 -8.39 6.29 2.13
C SER A 68 -9.19 7.57 2.13
N TYR A 69 -10.19 7.65 2.99
CA TYR A 69 -11.10 8.77 3.13
C TYR A 69 -11.20 9.15 4.61
N SER A 70 -10.72 10.34 4.94
CA SER A 70 -10.84 10.91 6.28
C SER A 70 -12.29 11.19 6.64
N LEU A 71 -12.70 10.87 7.88
CA LEU A 71 -14.01 11.23 8.45
C LEU A 71 -13.95 12.52 9.29
N SER A 72 -12.91 13.34 9.10
CA SER A 72 -12.81 14.62 9.77
C SER A 72 -13.88 15.61 9.28
N ASP A 73 -14.39 16.46 10.16
CA ASP A 73 -15.21 17.62 9.82
C ASP A 73 -14.41 18.73 9.10
N LYS A 74 -13.08 18.63 9.13
CA LYS A 74 -12.13 19.46 8.38
C LYS A 74 -11.70 18.82 7.05
N ILE A 75 -12.52 17.94 6.51
CA ILE A 75 -12.32 17.39 5.16
C ILE A 75 -12.12 18.56 4.20
N LEU A 76 -11.05 18.57 3.44
CA LEU A 76 -10.60 19.56 2.46
C LEU A 76 -9.49 20.53 2.94
N ASP A 77 -9.06 20.46 4.19
CA ASP A 77 -7.95 21.30 4.68
C ASP A 77 -6.56 20.68 4.39
N ASN A 78 -6.52 19.36 4.07
CA ASN A 78 -5.28 18.63 3.79
C ASN A 78 -5.41 17.78 2.51
N GLU A 79 -4.44 17.88 1.62
CA GLU A 79 -4.40 17.08 0.37
C GLU A 79 -4.40 15.56 0.63
N PHE A 80 -3.91 15.11 1.79
CA PHE A 80 -3.87 13.71 2.20
C PHE A 80 -5.16 13.20 2.88
N ASP A 81 -6.23 14.00 2.92
CA ASP A 81 -7.54 13.57 3.45
C ASP A 81 -8.23 12.55 2.53
N GLN A 82 -7.80 12.49 1.27
CA GLN A 82 -8.25 11.49 0.31
C GLN A 82 -7.07 10.97 -0.53
N GLU A 83 -6.99 9.65 -0.62
CA GLU A 83 -6.01 8.95 -1.45
C GLU A 83 -6.70 7.84 -2.24
N ILE A 84 -6.28 7.64 -3.47
CA ILE A 84 -6.73 6.56 -4.34
C ILE A 84 -5.49 5.93 -4.99
N ASP A 85 -5.28 4.66 -4.69
CA ASP A 85 -4.20 3.88 -5.28
C ASP A 85 -4.74 2.90 -6.29
N THR A 86 -4.03 2.77 -7.40
CA THR A 86 -4.27 1.75 -8.40
C THR A 86 -3.03 0.88 -8.51
N TRP A 87 -3.19 -0.42 -8.43
CA TRP A 87 -2.02 -1.30 -8.47
C TRP A 87 -2.21 -2.51 -9.36
N ILE A 88 -1.09 -3.04 -9.85
CA ILE A 88 -0.98 -4.32 -10.54
C ILE A 88 0.24 -5.06 -10.00
N GLY A 89 0.08 -6.35 -9.73
CA GLY A 89 1.13 -7.19 -9.17
C GLY A 89 1.12 -8.60 -9.73
N TYR A 90 2.23 -9.28 -9.53
CA TYR A 90 2.36 -10.69 -9.81
C TYR A 90 3.11 -11.38 -8.67
N GLU A 91 2.54 -12.48 -8.18
CA GLU A 91 3.17 -13.35 -7.20
C GLU A 91 3.48 -14.71 -7.80
N PHE A 92 4.70 -15.17 -7.56
CA PHE A 92 5.15 -16.51 -7.88
C PHE A 92 5.40 -17.30 -6.59
N GLY A 93 4.54 -18.28 -6.32
CA GLY A 93 4.65 -19.22 -5.18
C GLY A 93 5.53 -20.40 -5.51
N PHE A 94 6.36 -20.83 -4.55
CA PHE A 94 7.17 -22.02 -4.61
C PHE A 94 6.48 -23.18 -3.87
N GLU A 95 6.82 -24.42 -4.20
CA GLU A 95 6.25 -25.63 -3.56
C GLU A 95 6.51 -25.71 -2.05
N ASN A 96 7.57 -25.05 -1.56
CA ASN A 96 7.90 -24.99 -0.14
C ASN A 96 7.12 -23.92 0.65
N GLY A 97 6.17 -23.24 0.01
CA GLY A 97 5.33 -22.20 0.61
C GLY A 97 5.96 -20.80 0.64
N MET A 98 7.17 -20.63 0.13
CA MET A 98 7.76 -19.29 -0.09
C MET A 98 7.14 -18.64 -1.32
N SER A 99 7.23 -17.30 -1.42
CA SER A 99 6.84 -16.57 -2.63
C SER A 99 7.76 -15.39 -2.93
N ILE A 100 7.73 -14.97 -4.19
CA ILE A 100 8.32 -13.72 -4.66
C ILE A 100 7.21 -12.94 -5.34
N SER A 101 7.06 -11.67 -5.00
CA SER A 101 6.07 -10.80 -5.64
C SER A 101 6.69 -9.52 -6.16
N ALA A 102 6.13 -9.00 -7.24
CA ALA A 102 6.40 -7.69 -7.79
C ALA A 102 5.10 -6.90 -7.91
N VAL A 103 5.14 -5.62 -7.61
CA VAL A 103 3.97 -4.74 -7.68
C VAL A 103 4.37 -3.39 -8.27
N VAL A 104 3.45 -2.76 -8.99
CA VAL A 104 3.52 -1.35 -9.38
C VAL A 104 2.27 -0.68 -8.87
N THR A 105 2.43 0.39 -8.13
CA THR A 105 1.36 1.18 -7.52
C THR A 105 1.41 2.60 -8.05
N ASP A 106 0.27 3.14 -8.40
CA ASP A 106 0.04 4.53 -8.76
C ASP A 106 -0.73 5.21 -7.62
N TYR A 107 -0.12 6.19 -7.00
CA TYR A 107 -0.67 7.00 -5.92
C TYR A 107 -1.28 8.27 -6.49
N TYR A 108 -2.54 8.54 -6.15
CA TYR A 108 -3.27 9.74 -6.55
C TYR A 108 -3.97 10.38 -5.36
N PHE A 109 -3.76 11.69 -5.19
CA PHE A 109 -4.38 12.49 -4.12
C PHE A 109 -5.40 13.47 -4.72
N PRO A 110 -6.71 13.16 -4.67
CA PRO A 110 -7.76 13.98 -5.30
C PRO A 110 -7.80 15.43 -4.81
N LEU A 111 -7.43 15.67 -3.54
CA LEU A 111 -7.47 17.00 -2.92
C LEU A 111 -6.21 17.82 -3.13
N ALA A 112 -5.16 17.28 -3.75
CA ALA A 112 -3.97 18.04 -4.14
C ALA A 112 -4.25 19.11 -5.22
N GLY A 113 -5.48 19.15 -5.76
CA GLY A 113 -5.90 20.15 -6.74
C GLY A 113 -5.36 19.92 -8.15
N ILE A 114 -4.63 18.83 -8.38
CA ILE A 114 -4.11 18.46 -9.68
C ILE A 114 -5.09 17.47 -10.35
N LYS A 115 -5.46 17.77 -11.61
CA LYS A 115 -6.43 16.93 -12.33
C LYS A 115 -5.88 15.54 -12.57
N TRP A 116 -6.68 14.51 -12.36
CA TRP A 116 -6.34 13.11 -12.58
C TRP A 116 -5.72 12.83 -13.98
N GLY A 117 -6.09 13.52 -15.02
CA GLY A 117 -5.49 13.36 -16.36
C GLY A 117 -4.12 14.03 -16.54
N ASN A 118 -3.54 14.64 -15.51
CA ASN A 118 -2.22 15.26 -15.58
C ASN A 118 -1.14 14.23 -15.20
N PHE A 119 -0.44 13.71 -16.23
CA PHE A 119 0.68 12.78 -16.11
C PHE A 119 2.03 13.48 -16.38
N ASN A 120 2.22 14.68 -15.92
CA ASN A 120 3.52 15.34 -15.95
C ASN A 120 4.47 14.65 -14.96
N ASN A 121 5.78 14.73 -15.22
CA ASN A 121 6.78 14.32 -14.24
C ASN A 121 7.13 15.52 -13.34
N TYR A 122 7.87 15.30 -12.25
CA TYR A 122 8.26 16.33 -11.28
C TYR A 122 9.05 17.49 -11.91
N ASP A 123 9.75 17.26 -13.02
CA ASP A 123 10.60 18.23 -13.73
C ASP A 123 9.93 18.84 -14.98
N ASP A 124 8.63 18.57 -15.20
CA ASP A 124 7.89 19.14 -16.33
C ASP A 124 7.73 20.65 -16.14
N PRO A 125 8.03 21.47 -17.18
CA PRO A 125 7.92 22.92 -17.09
C PRO A 125 6.49 23.44 -16.84
N ASP A 126 5.47 22.63 -17.16
CA ASP A 126 4.05 22.94 -16.91
C ASP A 126 3.59 22.55 -15.49
N GLY A 127 4.51 22.11 -14.63
CA GLY A 127 4.27 21.72 -13.24
C GLY A 127 4.17 20.22 -13.05
N VAL A 128 4.18 19.82 -11.78
CA VAL A 128 4.15 18.40 -11.37
C VAL A 128 2.84 17.71 -11.76
N GLY A 129 2.90 16.42 -12.00
CA GLY A 129 1.74 15.57 -12.29
C GLY A 129 0.97 15.16 -11.04
N ALA A 130 -0.19 14.54 -11.27
CA ALA A 130 -1.08 14.06 -10.22
C ALA A 130 -0.69 12.67 -9.68
N HIS A 131 0.17 11.95 -10.38
CA HIS A 131 0.45 10.54 -10.17
C HIS A 131 1.90 10.32 -9.74
N THR A 132 2.10 9.61 -8.65
CA THR A 132 3.42 9.08 -8.27
C THR A 132 3.38 7.56 -8.46
N VAL A 133 4.35 7.02 -9.19
CA VAL A 133 4.40 5.58 -9.44
C VAL A 133 5.56 4.96 -8.66
N GLU A 134 5.22 3.92 -7.89
CA GLU A 134 6.16 3.10 -7.13
C GLU A 134 6.26 1.70 -7.71
N ALA A 135 7.47 1.15 -7.75
CA ALA A 135 7.72 -0.26 -8.02
C ALA A 135 8.20 -0.96 -6.73
N GLY A 136 7.65 -2.14 -6.46
CA GLY A 136 7.96 -2.94 -5.27
C GLY A 136 8.31 -4.37 -5.60
N LEU A 137 9.19 -4.95 -4.77
CA LEU A 137 9.54 -6.36 -4.77
C LEU A 137 9.47 -6.89 -3.34
N SER A 138 8.97 -8.13 -3.17
CA SER A 138 8.96 -8.81 -1.88
C SER A 138 9.36 -10.27 -2.01
N ILE A 139 10.00 -10.80 -0.98
CA ILE A 139 10.28 -12.22 -0.80
C ILE A 139 9.66 -12.62 0.52
N SER A 140 8.71 -13.54 0.48
CA SER A 140 8.01 -14.05 1.66
C SER A 140 8.45 -15.46 1.97
N GLY A 141 8.66 -15.72 3.24
CA GLY A 141 8.91 -17.04 3.78
C GLY A 141 7.63 -17.90 3.82
N CYS A 142 7.76 -19.10 4.35
CA CYS A 142 6.63 -20.02 4.52
C CYS A 142 6.05 -19.95 5.95
N GLU A 143 4.98 -20.69 6.22
CA GLU A 143 4.32 -20.74 7.53
C GLU A 143 5.28 -21.06 8.70
N SER A 144 6.25 -21.97 8.49
CA SER A 144 7.25 -22.30 9.51
C SER A 144 8.35 -21.23 9.68
N PHE A 145 8.46 -20.29 8.75
CA PHE A 145 9.37 -19.18 8.77
C PHE A 145 8.69 -17.93 8.18
N PRO A 146 7.73 -17.33 8.92
CA PRO A 146 6.88 -16.25 8.41
C PRO A 146 7.61 -14.89 8.43
N VAL A 147 8.66 -14.79 7.63
CA VAL A 147 9.45 -13.57 7.45
C VAL A 147 9.27 -13.06 6.04
N THR A 148 9.01 -11.76 5.87
CA THR A 148 8.94 -11.09 4.57
C THR A 148 9.96 -9.96 4.51
N LEU A 149 10.71 -9.89 3.42
CA LEU A 149 11.58 -8.76 3.08
C LEU A 149 10.99 -8.06 1.87
N SER A 150 10.73 -6.77 1.98
CA SER A 150 10.18 -5.93 0.92
C SER A 150 11.07 -4.74 0.63
N GLY A 151 11.08 -4.31 -0.63
CA GLY A 151 11.77 -3.11 -1.08
C GLY A 151 10.94 -2.38 -2.12
N TYR A 152 10.90 -1.05 -2.04
CA TYR A 152 10.09 -0.17 -2.90
C TYR A 152 10.92 1.01 -3.36
N ILE A 153 10.62 1.50 -4.55
CA ILE A 153 11.24 2.69 -5.13
C ILE A 153 10.21 3.48 -5.94
N ASN A 154 10.14 4.78 -5.73
CA ASN A 154 9.39 5.66 -6.60
C ASN A 154 10.12 5.82 -7.94
N VAL A 155 9.46 5.46 -9.03
CA VAL A 155 10.03 5.44 -10.38
C VAL A 155 9.50 6.55 -11.28
N TYR A 156 8.47 7.26 -10.86
CA TYR A 156 7.85 8.36 -11.61
C TYR A 156 7.33 9.44 -10.70
N ASN A 157 7.50 10.70 -11.11
CA ASN A 157 7.05 11.93 -10.46
C ASN A 157 7.57 12.08 -9.01
N ASP A 158 8.80 11.63 -8.79
CA ASP A 158 9.54 11.79 -7.54
C ASP A 158 11.00 12.10 -7.84
N ALA A 159 11.43 13.33 -7.57
CA ALA A 159 12.77 13.80 -7.85
C ALA A 159 13.86 13.06 -7.08
N GLY A 160 13.53 12.49 -5.93
CA GLY A 160 14.47 11.76 -5.07
C GLY A 160 14.57 10.27 -5.39
N ASN A 161 13.67 9.73 -6.21
CA ASN A 161 13.49 8.28 -6.36
C ASN A 161 13.50 7.61 -4.98
N ASN A 162 12.64 8.10 -4.08
CA ASN A 162 12.59 7.66 -2.69
C ASN A 162 12.45 6.14 -2.58
N THR A 163 13.19 5.56 -1.65
CA THR A 163 13.20 4.12 -1.42
C THR A 163 12.72 3.79 -0.02
N TYR A 164 12.07 2.63 0.11
CA TYR A 164 11.65 2.08 1.38
C TYR A 164 11.93 0.59 1.44
N PHE A 165 12.43 0.10 2.57
CA PHE A 165 12.67 -1.32 2.83
C PHE A 165 12.03 -1.72 4.14
N GLN A 166 11.44 -2.91 4.19
CA GLN A 166 10.80 -3.43 5.40
C GLN A 166 11.10 -4.91 5.58
N LEU A 167 11.35 -5.28 6.82
CA LEU A 167 11.41 -6.66 7.27
C LEU A 167 10.24 -6.89 8.22
N ASP A 168 9.43 -7.89 7.90
CA ASP A 168 8.29 -8.33 8.69
C ASP A 168 8.53 -9.73 9.26
N TYR A 169 8.03 -9.96 10.46
CA TYR A 169 7.92 -11.27 11.08
C TYR A 169 6.51 -11.46 11.62
N SER A 170 5.72 -12.37 11.02
CA SER A 170 4.28 -12.50 11.24
C SER A 170 3.91 -13.89 11.81
N PRO A 171 4.30 -14.21 13.05
CA PRO A 171 3.96 -15.49 13.68
C PRO A 171 2.53 -15.50 14.20
N THR A 172 1.94 -16.68 14.26
CA THR A 172 0.71 -16.94 15.03
C THR A 172 1.07 -17.55 16.37
N VAL A 173 0.68 -16.91 17.47
CA VAL A 173 0.93 -17.37 18.84
C VAL A 173 -0.41 -17.51 19.57
N ALA A 174 -0.71 -18.70 20.06
CA ALA A 174 -1.98 -18.99 20.74
C ALA A 174 -3.21 -18.53 19.94
N GLU A 175 -3.23 -18.84 18.65
CA GLU A 175 -4.29 -18.49 17.68
C GLU A 175 -4.44 -16.98 17.41
N ILE A 176 -3.52 -16.15 17.89
CA ILE A 176 -3.48 -14.73 17.62
C ILE A 176 -2.37 -14.44 16.62
N PRO A 177 -2.67 -13.89 15.43
CA PRO A 177 -1.67 -13.37 14.52
C PRO A 177 -1.00 -12.14 15.12
N PHE A 178 0.32 -12.12 15.08
CA PHE A 178 1.14 -10.96 15.42
C PHE A 178 1.93 -10.52 14.20
N ASP A 179 2.17 -9.23 14.10
CA ASP A 179 3.04 -8.64 13.10
C ASP A 179 4.11 -7.80 13.80
N PHE A 180 5.37 -8.17 13.62
CA PHE A 180 6.53 -7.40 14.03
C PHE A 180 7.19 -6.85 12.78
N PHE A 181 7.50 -5.58 12.76
CA PHE A 181 8.12 -4.99 11.57
C PHE A 181 9.16 -3.94 11.92
N ILE A 182 10.14 -3.82 11.02
CA ILE A 182 11.11 -2.75 10.99
C ILE A 182 11.27 -2.26 9.56
N GLY A 183 11.08 -0.96 9.35
CA GLY A 183 11.17 -0.32 8.06
C GLY A 183 12.11 0.86 8.08
N ALA A 184 12.80 1.06 6.96
CA ALA A 184 13.73 2.14 6.77
C ALA A 184 13.55 2.78 5.40
N ALA A 185 13.68 4.08 5.32
CA ALA A 185 13.58 4.85 4.09
C ALA A 185 14.91 5.50 3.73
N GLY A 186 15.16 5.60 2.42
CA GLY A 186 16.25 6.36 1.85
C GLY A 186 15.70 7.60 1.14
N GLY A 187 16.36 8.73 1.33
CA GLY A 187 16.14 9.98 0.63
C GLY A 187 17.47 10.65 0.33
N SER A 188 17.44 11.89 -0.14
CA SER A 188 18.63 12.71 -0.32
C SER A 188 18.46 14.06 0.35
N ALA A 189 19.59 14.68 0.73
CA ALA A 189 19.60 16.02 1.35
C ALA A 189 18.94 17.08 0.46
N ASP A 190 19.09 16.94 -0.87
CA ASP A 190 18.51 17.88 -1.85
C ASP A 190 17.01 17.60 -2.08
N ASN A 191 16.54 16.40 -1.79
CA ASN A 191 15.13 16.02 -1.89
C ASN A 191 14.80 14.90 -0.88
N PRO A 192 14.42 15.25 0.36
CA PRO A 192 14.05 14.26 1.37
C PRO A 192 12.72 13.54 1.08
N GLY A 193 11.96 13.99 0.07
CA GLY A 193 10.76 13.35 -0.45
C GLY A 193 9.69 13.05 0.60
N TYR A 194 8.91 12.02 0.36
CA TYR A 194 7.81 11.61 1.23
C TYR A 194 8.23 11.24 2.65
N TYR A 195 9.42 10.68 2.81
CA TYR A 195 9.87 10.18 4.12
C TYR A 195 10.57 11.23 4.97
N GLY A 196 10.81 12.43 4.42
CA GLY A 196 11.52 13.49 5.11
C GLY A 196 12.94 13.11 5.54
N THR A 197 13.58 12.13 4.85
CA THR A 197 14.89 11.61 5.22
C THR A 197 15.98 12.12 4.28
N GLU A 198 17.02 12.73 4.83
CA GLU A 198 18.22 13.16 4.06
C GLU A 198 19.17 11.98 3.78
N ASN A 199 19.05 10.90 4.55
CA ASN A 199 19.88 9.70 4.47
C ASN A 199 19.01 8.47 4.76
N PHE A 200 19.59 7.28 4.70
CA PHE A 200 18.91 6.05 5.09
C PHE A 200 18.66 6.02 6.59
N ASN A 201 17.38 6.02 6.99
CA ASN A 201 16.94 6.05 8.38
C ASN A 201 15.86 5.00 8.65
N VAL A 202 15.88 4.41 9.85
CA VAL A 202 14.75 3.63 10.36
C VAL A 202 13.65 4.59 10.77
N ILE A 203 12.48 4.44 10.15
CA ILE A 203 11.31 5.33 10.34
C ILE A 203 10.06 4.59 10.77
N ASN A 204 10.08 3.25 10.78
CA ASN A 204 8.90 2.44 11.05
C ASN A 204 9.29 1.20 11.84
N VAL A 205 8.95 1.15 13.12
CA VAL A 205 9.16 -0.02 13.98
C VAL A 205 7.85 -0.30 14.69
N GLY A 206 7.33 -1.51 14.63
CA GLY A 206 6.06 -1.76 15.27
C GLY A 206 5.77 -3.22 15.60
N ILE A 207 4.69 -3.34 16.37
CA ILE A 207 4.04 -4.61 16.69
C ILE A 207 2.54 -4.46 16.51
N GLY A 208 1.96 -5.35 15.73
CA GLY A 208 0.52 -5.50 15.55
C GLY A 208 0.00 -6.81 16.09
N ALA A 209 -1.28 -6.84 16.42
CA ALA A 209 -2.02 -8.06 16.69
C ALA A 209 -3.46 -7.91 16.19
N SER A 210 -4.06 -9.01 15.74
CA SER A 210 -5.44 -9.01 15.29
C SER A 210 -6.20 -10.21 15.87
N LYS A 211 -7.52 -10.03 16.00
CA LYS A 211 -8.42 -11.10 16.45
C LYS A 211 -9.81 -10.91 15.87
N SER A 212 -10.40 -11.98 15.34
CA SER A 212 -11.82 -12.00 14.98
C SER A 212 -12.69 -12.00 16.23
N VAL A 213 -13.52 -10.96 16.37
CA VAL A 213 -14.48 -10.81 17.45
C VAL A 213 -15.85 -11.25 16.93
N LYS A 214 -16.43 -12.27 17.57
CA LYS A 214 -17.76 -12.78 17.22
C LYS A 214 -18.82 -11.74 17.61
N VAL A 215 -19.58 -11.26 16.62
CA VAL A 215 -20.68 -10.32 16.81
C VAL A 215 -22.02 -11.04 16.86
N THR A 216 -22.22 -12.01 15.97
CA THR A 216 -23.35 -12.93 15.95
C THR A 216 -22.87 -14.37 15.79
N ASP A 217 -23.77 -15.36 15.74
CA ASP A 217 -23.37 -16.74 15.51
C ASP A 217 -22.74 -16.95 14.13
N ASP A 218 -23.15 -16.14 13.15
CA ASP A 218 -22.74 -16.25 11.75
C ASP A 218 -21.79 -15.12 11.30
N TYR A 219 -21.45 -14.17 12.19
CA TYR A 219 -20.68 -13.01 11.79
C TYR A 219 -19.63 -12.60 12.84
N SER A 220 -18.40 -12.44 12.37
CA SER A 220 -17.25 -11.97 13.17
C SER A 220 -16.56 -10.81 12.45
N ILE A 221 -16.07 -9.86 13.22
CA ILE A 221 -15.31 -8.70 12.72
C ILE A 221 -13.87 -8.85 13.18
N PRO A 222 -12.88 -8.85 12.27
CA PRO A 222 -11.48 -8.70 12.63
C PRO A 222 -11.22 -7.34 13.26
N VAL A 223 -10.63 -7.37 14.44
CA VAL A 223 -10.19 -6.18 15.19
C VAL A 223 -8.69 -6.22 15.27
N SER A 224 -8.02 -5.13 14.98
CA SER A 224 -6.58 -5.01 15.08
C SER A 224 -6.15 -3.88 16.00
N VAL A 225 -4.97 -4.04 16.59
CA VAL A 225 -4.25 -3.02 17.34
C VAL A 225 -2.80 -3.06 16.91
N THR A 226 -2.24 -1.91 16.55
CA THR A 226 -0.84 -1.80 16.16
C THR A 226 -0.18 -0.65 16.89
N PHE A 227 0.93 -0.94 17.59
CA PHE A 227 1.81 0.07 18.17
C PHE A 227 2.98 0.31 17.23
N ILE A 228 3.21 1.57 16.87
CA ILE A 228 4.21 1.98 15.87
C ILE A 228 5.07 3.09 16.47
N VAL A 229 6.36 3.02 16.23
CA VAL A 229 7.33 4.06 16.56
C VAL A 229 8.01 4.51 15.28
N ASN A 230 8.08 5.82 15.06
CA ASN A 230 9.02 6.42 14.12
C ASN A 230 10.25 6.91 14.91
N PRO A 231 11.38 6.17 14.89
CA PRO A 231 12.55 6.53 15.70
C PRO A 231 13.21 7.82 15.25
N LYS A 232 13.11 8.16 13.95
CA LYS A 232 13.69 9.40 13.40
C LYS A 232 12.97 10.64 13.93
N GLU A 233 11.64 10.59 14.00
CA GLU A 233 10.82 11.69 14.50
C GLU A 233 10.59 11.64 16.02
N GLU A 234 11.06 10.57 16.70
CA GLU A 234 10.87 10.32 18.14
C GLU A 234 9.37 10.30 18.55
N ILE A 235 8.50 9.81 17.66
CA ILE A 235 7.05 9.76 17.85
C ILE A 235 6.57 8.32 17.87
N SER A 236 5.54 8.04 18.67
CA SER A 236 4.85 6.75 18.70
C SER A 236 3.35 6.90 18.50
N TYR A 237 2.74 5.87 17.94
CA TYR A 237 1.32 5.81 17.64
C TYR A 237 0.72 4.49 18.10
N LEU A 238 -0.55 4.54 18.47
CA LEU A 238 -1.39 3.36 18.68
C LEU A 238 -2.58 3.46 17.73
N VAL A 239 -2.71 2.47 16.85
CA VAL A 239 -3.74 2.42 15.82
C VAL A 239 -4.69 1.27 16.10
N PHE A 240 -5.99 1.52 16.01
CA PHE A 240 -7.04 0.51 16.06
C PHE A 240 -7.65 0.36 14.67
N GLY A 241 -7.98 -0.88 14.29
CA GLY A 241 -8.59 -1.19 13.01
C GLY A 241 -9.77 -2.17 13.16
N LEU A 242 -10.75 -2.02 12.27
CA LEU A 242 -11.87 -2.94 12.03
C LEU A 242 -11.88 -3.26 10.53
N SER A 243 -12.01 -4.54 10.18
CA SER A 243 -12.04 -4.98 8.78
C SER A 243 -13.38 -5.63 8.44
N PHE A 244 -13.88 -5.36 7.21
CA PHE A 244 -15.17 -5.84 6.71
C PHE A 244 -15.04 -6.53 5.36
#